data_e46ab646f5086fa574bb2466ddd9ab90
#
_entry.id   e46ab646f5086fa574bb2466ddd9ab90
#
_cell.length_a   1.000
_cell.length_b   1.000
_cell.length_c   1.000
_cell.angle_alpha   90.00
_cell.angle_beta   90.00
_cell.angle_gamma   90.00
#
_symmetry.space_group_name_H-M   'P 1'
#
loop_
_entity.id
_entity.type
_entity.pdbx_description
1 polymer ?
#
loop_
_entity_poly.entity_id
_entity_poly.type
_entity_poly.pdbx_seq_one_letter_code
_entity_poly.pdbx_strand_id
1 'polypeptide(L)'
;MKHLIRKITVIGLVFLFGTGSLFAQKKQKKAPEKRHEIMLYGGGGLSSLQYSVSMGKQAFGFGGQIGFGYNFFFIRKLGLGTGVEFAMYTASFTMDNSSIRFKTTDIENSVFEFRSTINDYKENQTAVLLQVPLMIQFQTGVKHQFYAAAGGKVGLPLIVKYNSSRATIQNSGYYEEEDYEYTTQTFMGFGKFRGSSGDLSLKMAFFISAEVGAKLIMRDGYTLYVGAYVDYGLNDIANSPSEPKQFLEYNKKHPSDFRVNSVLESQYSQNGASQSFTSKITPLASGIKVRLTF
;
A
#
# COMPACT_ATOMS: atom_id res chain seq x y z
N MET A 1 0.49 -14.20 16.62
CA MET A 1 0.85 -12.77 16.52
C MET A 1 1.77 -12.27 17.64
N LYS A 2 1.49 -12.51 18.92
CA LYS A 2 2.35 -12.06 20.04
C LYS A 2 3.79 -12.62 20.04
N HIS A 3 4.04 -13.80 19.51
CA HIS A 3 5.38 -14.39 19.43
C HIS A 3 6.26 -13.85 18.30
N LEU A 4 5.68 -13.33 17.22
CA LEU A 4 6.42 -12.75 16.10
C LEU A 4 6.96 -11.37 16.44
N ILE A 5 6.15 -10.55 17.12
CA ILE A 5 6.54 -9.21 17.59
C ILE A 5 7.72 -9.28 18.57
N ARG A 6 7.73 -10.30 19.46
CA ARG A 6 8.81 -10.49 20.45
C ARG A 6 10.16 -10.89 19.82
N LYS A 7 10.16 -11.57 18.67
CA LYS A 7 11.40 -11.90 17.94
C LYS A 7 11.97 -10.73 17.15
N ILE A 8 11.13 -9.83 16.62
CA ILE A 8 11.57 -8.63 15.90
C ILE A 8 12.20 -7.61 16.88
N THR A 9 11.66 -7.48 18.09
CA THR A 9 12.21 -6.59 19.12
C THR A 9 13.59 -7.03 19.62
N VAL A 10 13.89 -8.32 19.64
CA VAL A 10 15.19 -8.85 20.08
C VAL A 10 16.27 -8.67 19.03
N ILE A 11 15.95 -8.77 17.74
CA ILE A 11 16.91 -8.56 16.65
C ILE A 11 17.29 -7.07 16.50
N GLY A 12 16.37 -6.15 16.77
CA GLY A 12 16.65 -4.70 16.75
C GLY A 12 17.56 -4.22 17.88
N LEU A 13 17.61 -4.92 19.01
CA LEU A 13 18.40 -4.51 20.18
C LEU A 13 19.86 -5.01 20.17
N VAL A 14 20.16 -6.08 19.42
CA VAL A 14 21.53 -6.67 19.37
C VAL A 14 22.48 -5.87 18.49
N PHE A 15 22.00 -4.99 17.60
CA PHE A 15 22.85 -4.13 16.75
C PHE A 15 23.31 -2.83 17.44
N LEU A 16 22.86 -2.54 18.67
CA LEU A 16 23.18 -1.29 19.38
C LEU A 16 24.39 -1.36 20.33
N PHE A 17 24.94 -2.54 20.60
CA PHE A 17 26.07 -2.70 21.52
C PHE A 17 27.18 -3.58 20.95
N GLY A 18 28.00 -3.02 20.10
CA GLY A 18 29.19 -3.73 19.63
C GLY A 18 30.24 -2.85 18.99
N THR A 19 31.29 -2.65 19.73
CA THR A 19 32.65 -2.18 19.37
C THR A 19 32.96 -0.70 19.55
N GLY A 20 33.22 -0.31 20.78
CA GLY A 20 34.19 0.74 21.06
C GLY A 20 35.62 0.23 20.83
N SER A 21 36.22 0.50 19.70
CA SER A 21 37.65 0.31 19.48
C SER A 21 38.32 1.66 19.45
N LEU A 22 39.17 1.90 20.44
CA LEU A 22 40.10 3.00 20.55
C LEU A 22 41.10 2.92 19.38
N PHE A 23 40.99 3.82 18.40
CA PHE A 23 42.05 4.08 17.45
C PHE A 23 42.54 5.52 17.56
N ALA A 24 43.86 5.66 17.71
CA ALA A 24 44.59 6.92 17.88
C ALA A 24 44.24 7.91 16.76
N GLN A 25 43.81 9.11 17.16
CA GLN A 25 43.46 10.20 16.27
C GLN A 25 44.69 10.87 15.69
N LYS A 26 44.96 10.63 14.39
CA LYS A 26 45.75 11.55 13.59
C LYS A 26 44.91 12.79 13.28
N LYS A 27 45.34 13.99 13.71
CA LYS A 27 44.66 15.26 13.38
C LYS A 27 44.54 15.44 11.88
N GLN A 28 43.37 15.09 11.31
CA GLN A 28 43.01 15.46 9.94
C GLN A 28 42.51 16.90 9.90
N LYS A 29 42.95 17.69 8.93
CA LYS A 29 42.39 19.01 8.61
C LYS A 29 40.88 18.86 8.46
N LYS A 30 40.12 19.61 9.25
CA LYS A 30 38.63 19.64 9.17
C LYS A 30 38.24 20.07 7.78
N ALA A 31 37.58 19.19 7.03
CA ALA A 31 36.87 19.57 5.81
C ALA A 31 35.79 20.62 6.13
N PRO A 32 35.55 21.59 5.25
CA PRO A 32 34.53 22.60 5.47
C PRO A 32 33.17 21.93 5.74
N GLU A 33 32.48 22.46 6.72
CA GLU A 33 31.19 21.93 7.18
C GLU A 33 30.12 22.23 6.15
N LYS A 34 29.71 21.19 5.37
CA LYS A 34 28.53 21.30 4.49
C LYS A 34 27.30 21.39 5.37
N ARG A 35 26.68 22.58 5.44
CA ARG A 35 25.40 22.79 6.14
C ARG A 35 24.19 22.56 5.25
N HIS A 36 24.40 22.58 3.95
CA HIS A 36 23.37 22.49 2.93
C HIS A 36 23.65 21.27 2.05
N GLU A 37 22.71 20.40 1.90
CA GLU A 37 22.80 19.23 1.02
C GLU A 37 21.57 19.17 0.12
N ILE A 38 21.76 19.30 -1.17
CA ILE A 38 20.73 18.97 -2.19
C ILE A 38 20.86 17.49 -2.47
N MET A 39 19.73 16.77 -2.54
CA MET A 39 19.77 15.33 -2.71
C MET A 39 18.82 14.85 -3.80
N LEU A 40 19.28 13.86 -4.54
CA LEU A 40 18.46 12.98 -5.37
C LEU A 40 18.44 11.61 -4.71
N TYR A 41 17.28 10.98 -4.62
CA TYR A 41 17.16 9.69 -3.98
C TYR A 41 16.15 8.76 -4.64
N GLY A 42 16.39 7.48 -4.47
CA GLY A 42 15.47 6.41 -4.84
C GLY A 42 15.51 5.29 -3.85
N GLY A 43 14.43 4.56 -3.75
CA GLY A 43 14.30 3.43 -2.84
C GLY A 43 13.24 2.46 -3.31
N GLY A 44 13.26 1.26 -2.72
CA GLY A 44 12.27 0.24 -3.02
C GLY A 44 12.30 -0.89 -2.02
N GLY A 45 11.22 -1.65 -1.99
CA GLY A 45 11.05 -2.76 -1.08
C GLY A 45 9.61 -3.25 -1.00
N LEU A 46 9.24 -3.77 0.15
CA LEU A 46 7.87 -4.22 0.42
C LEU A 46 6.95 -3.02 0.58
N SER A 47 5.80 -3.09 -0.03
CA SER A 47 4.75 -2.08 0.14
C SER A 47 3.38 -2.73 0.28
N SER A 48 2.43 -2.01 0.82
CA SER A 48 1.06 -2.45 0.93
C SER A 48 0.10 -1.28 1.08
N LEU A 49 -1.11 -1.48 0.60
CA LEU A 49 -2.31 -0.83 1.09
C LEU A 49 -2.91 -1.79 2.11
N GLN A 50 -2.65 -1.60 3.40
CA GLN A 50 -3.13 -2.50 4.44
C GLN A 50 -4.61 -2.26 4.72
N TYR A 51 -5.40 -3.32 4.65
CA TYR A 51 -6.81 -3.33 5.02
C TYR A 51 -7.20 -4.71 5.53
N SER A 52 -8.23 -4.77 6.36
CA SER A 52 -8.85 -6.04 6.74
C SER A 52 -9.99 -6.33 5.77
N VAL A 53 -10.15 -7.58 5.40
CA VAL A 53 -11.21 -8.05 4.50
C VAL A 53 -12.10 -9.04 5.22
N SER A 54 -13.39 -9.02 4.89
CA SER A 54 -14.37 -9.96 5.42
C SER A 54 -14.26 -11.33 4.78
N MET A 55 -13.88 -11.36 3.50
CA MET A 55 -13.66 -12.58 2.71
C MET A 55 -12.36 -12.45 1.93
N GLY A 56 -11.64 -13.55 1.73
CA GLY A 56 -10.39 -13.58 0.99
C GLY A 56 -9.17 -13.20 1.83
N LYS A 57 -8.08 -12.86 1.17
CA LYS A 57 -6.78 -12.55 1.79
C LYS A 57 -6.10 -11.38 1.06
N GLN A 58 -5.60 -10.45 1.84
CA GLN A 58 -4.75 -9.37 1.36
C GLN A 58 -3.28 -9.76 1.53
N ALA A 59 -2.43 -9.41 0.56
CA ALA A 59 -0.99 -9.63 0.62
C ALA A 59 -0.21 -8.37 0.24
N PHE A 60 1.02 -8.30 0.73
CA PHE A 60 1.98 -7.26 0.38
C PHE A 60 2.39 -7.37 -1.09
N GLY A 61 2.70 -6.22 -1.68
CA GLY A 61 3.35 -6.12 -2.97
C GLY A 61 4.74 -5.51 -2.86
N PHE A 62 5.28 -5.11 -4.00
CA PHE A 62 6.53 -4.37 -4.09
C PHE A 62 6.25 -2.92 -4.52
N GLY A 63 6.93 -1.98 -3.86
CA GLY A 63 6.84 -0.58 -4.18
C GLY A 63 8.19 0.09 -4.28
N GLY A 64 8.18 1.33 -4.67
CA GLY A 64 9.38 2.13 -4.77
C GLY A 64 9.08 3.61 -4.63
N GLN A 65 10.13 4.38 -4.44
CA GLN A 65 10.06 5.83 -4.34
C GLN A 65 11.24 6.47 -5.04
N ILE A 66 11.01 7.61 -5.64
CA ILE A 66 12.04 8.47 -6.23
C ILE A 66 11.72 9.92 -5.89
N GLY A 67 12.74 10.70 -5.55
CA GLY A 67 12.51 12.08 -5.18
C GLY A 67 13.78 12.90 -5.16
N PHE A 68 13.58 14.19 -4.98
CA PHE A 68 14.65 15.13 -4.70
C PHE A 68 14.33 15.92 -3.43
N GLY A 69 15.36 16.39 -2.75
CA GLY A 69 15.17 17.08 -1.49
C GLY A 69 16.35 17.93 -1.09
N TYR A 70 16.21 18.51 0.08
CA TYR A 70 17.17 19.39 0.64
C TYR A 70 17.25 19.18 2.15
N ASN A 71 18.49 19.05 2.68
CA ASN A 71 18.78 19.01 4.10
C ASN A 71 19.52 20.27 4.54
N PHE A 72 19.09 20.84 5.65
CA PHE A 72 19.78 21.91 6.34
C PHE A 72 20.28 21.44 7.71
N PHE A 73 21.59 21.48 7.95
CA PHE A 73 22.20 21.11 9.21
C PHE A 73 22.40 22.32 10.10
N PHE A 74 21.65 22.42 11.19
CA PHE A 74 21.80 23.48 12.21
C PHE A 74 23.14 23.34 12.92
N ILE A 75 23.49 22.12 13.25
CA ILE A 75 24.78 21.72 13.81
C ILE A 75 25.29 20.49 13.05
N ARG A 76 26.55 20.18 13.22
CA ARG A 76 27.22 19.07 12.53
C ARG A 76 26.49 17.75 12.57
N LYS A 77 25.72 17.51 13.63
CA LYS A 77 25.03 16.23 13.89
C LYS A 77 23.54 16.25 13.65
N LEU A 78 22.91 17.42 13.55
CA LEU A 78 21.46 17.55 13.50
C LEU A 78 21.03 18.47 12.35
N GLY A 79 20.14 17.96 11.51
CA GLY A 79 19.58 18.69 10.37
C GLY A 79 18.09 18.45 10.22
N LEU A 80 17.48 19.29 9.41
CA LEU A 80 16.09 19.19 8.94
C LEU A 80 16.10 18.98 7.45
N GLY A 81 15.36 17.98 7.00
CA GLY A 81 15.22 17.64 5.59
C GLY A 81 13.78 17.76 5.11
N THR A 82 13.64 18.23 3.89
CA THR A 82 12.36 18.23 3.15
C THR A 82 12.59 17.94 1.69
N GLY A 83 11.52 17.74 0.93
CA GLY A 83 11.62 17.43 -0.50
C GLY A 83 10.28 17.10 -1.12
N VAL A 84 10.38 16.52 -2.30
CA VAL A 84 9.24 15.99 -3.05
C VAL A 84 9.60 14.60 -3.56
N GLU A 85 8.72 13.63 -3.36
CA GLU A 85 8.92 12.27 -3.85
C GLU A 85 7.65 11.68 -4.44
N PHE A 86 7.82 10.85 -5.46
CA PHE A 86 6.79 9.96 -5.97
C PHE A 86 7.00 8.59 -5.33
N ALA A 87 5.96 8.09 -4.67
CA ALA A 87 5.99 6.80 -4.02
C ALA A 87 4.87 5.89 -4.55
N MET A 88 5.22 4.67 -4.92
CA MET A 88 4.31 3.66 -5.43
C MET A 88 4.06 2.60 -4.35
N TYR A 89 2.79 2.39 -4.04
CA TYR A 89 2.29 1.35 -3.14
C TYR A 89 1.52 0.32 -3.94
N THR A 90 1.78 -0.95 -3.70
CA THR A 90 1.04 -2.05 -4.33
C THR A 90 0.54 -3.03 -3.29
N ALA A 91 -0.63 -3.57 -3.53
CA ALA A 91 -1.21 -4.65 -2.75
C ALA A 91 -1.86 -5.67 -3.69
N SER A 92 -2.04 -6.89 -3.21
CA SER A 92 -2.83 -7.88 -3.92
C SER A 92 -3.89 -8.46 -3.00
N PHE A 93 -5.02 -8.78 -3.58
CA PHE A 93 -6.14 -9.45 -2.94
C PHE A 93 -6.45 -10.74 -3.69
N THR A 94 -6.74 -11.79 -2.94
CA THR A 94 -7.16 -13.09 -3.49
C THR A 94 -8.40 -13.59 -2.76
N MET A 95 -9.31 -14.16 -3.51
CA MET A 95 -10.52 -14.76 -2.98
C MET A 95 -10.81 -16.07 -3.72
N ASP A 96 -11.06 -17.10 -2.96
CA ASP A 96 -11.33 -18.43 -3.47
C ASP A 96 -12.49 -19.07 -2.70
N ASN A 97 -13.27 -19.91 -3.36
CA ASN A 97 -14.40 -20.63 -2.78
C ASN A 97 -15.32 -19.75 -1.92
N SER A 98 -15.64 -18.57 -2.45
CA SER A 98 -16.45 -17.57 -1.76
C SER A 98 -17.82 -17.42 -2.38
N SER A 99 -18.85 -17.24 -1.56
CA SER A 99 -20.23 -17.10 -1.99
C SER A 99 -20.78 -15.74 -1.59
N ILE A 100 -21.43 -15.09 -2.56
CA ILE A 100 -22.12 -13.79 -2.37
C ILE A 100 -23.59 -13.99 -2.72
N ARG A 101 -24.48 -13.43 -1.92
CA ARG A 101 -25.93 -13.53 -2.12
C ARG A 101 -26.57 -12.18 -1.84
N PHE A 102 -27.52 -11.80 -2.69
CA PHE A 102 -28.35 -10.59 -2.46
C PHE A 102 -29.67 -10.66 -3.21
N LYS A 103 -30.71 -10.05 -2.66
CA LYS A 103 -32.02 -9.96 -3.34
C LYS A 103 -31.99 -8.86 -4.39
N THR A 104 -32.52 -9.15 -5.57
CA THR A 104 -32.68 -8.23 -6.71
C THR A 104 -33.93 -8.57 -7.51
N THR A 105 -34.17 -7.88 -8.62
CA THR A 105 -35.32 -8.16 -9.51
C THR A 105 -34.84 -8.44 -10.94
N ASP A 106 -35.53 -9.34 -11.62
CA ASP A 106 -35.31 -9.62 -13.03
C ASP A 106 -35.98 -8.57 -13.95
N ILE A 107 -35.97 -8.80 -15.25
CA ILE A 107 -36.57 -7.91 -16.25
C ILE A 107 -38.09 -7.77 -16.10
N GLU A 108 -38.76 -8.77 -15.58
CA GLU A 108 -40.21 -8.82 -15.34
C GLU A 108 -40.59 -8.21 -13.97
N ASN A 109 -39.60 -7.73 -13.20
CA ASN A 109 -39.72 -7.22 -11.82
C ASN A 109 -40.01 -8.31 -10.77
N SER A 110 -39.84 -9.58 -11.09
CA SER A 110 -39.92 -10.65 -10.12
C SER A 110 -38.72 -10.62 -9.18
N VAL A 111 -38.95 -10.76 -7.89
CA VAL A 111 -37.90 -10.73 -6.87
C VAL A 111 -37.22 -12.10 -6.79
N PHE A 112 -35.89 -12.12 -6.83
CA PHE A 112 -35.11 -13.34 -6.65
C PHE A 112 -33.83 -13.08 -5.84
N GLU A 113 -33.24 -14.13 -5.31
CA GLU A 113 -31.94 -14.10 -4.68
C GLU A 113 -30.83 -14.42 -5.70
N PHE A 114 -30.06 -13.42 -6.07
CA PHE A 114 -28.86 -13.61 -6.88
C PHE A 114 -27.80 -14.30 -6.01
N ARG A 115 -27.28 -15.43 -6.52
CA ARG A 115 -26.26 -16.24 -5.87
C ARG A 115 -25.04 -16.34 -6.78
N SER A 116 -23.86 -16.12 -6.21
CA SER A 116 -22.61 -16.21 -6.96
C SER A 116 -21.56 -16.95 -6.15
N THR A 117 -20.91 -17.93 -6.78
CA THR A 117 -19.73 -18.61 -6.26
C THR A 117 -18.52 -18.15 -7.06
N ILE A 118 -17.48 -17.72 -6.36
CA ILE A 118 -16.29 -17.12 -6.95
C ILE A 118 -15.07 -17.95 -6.56
N ASN A 119 -14.32 -18.41 -7.57
CA ASN A 119 -13.09 -19.16 -7.41
C ASN A 119 -11.95 -18.49 -8.16
N ASP A 120 -10.72 -18.57 -7.60
CA ASP A 120 -9.48 -18.07 -8.20
C ASP A 120 -9.49 -16.57 -8.53
N TYR A 121 -10.25 -15.76 -7.79
CA TYR A 121 -10.22 -14.30 -7.99
C TYR A 121 -8.94 -13.70 -7.43
N LYS A 122 -8.30 -12.87 -8.24
CA LYS A 122 -7.14 -12.09 -7.84
C LYS A 122 -7.26 -10.66 -8.33
N GLU A 123 -7.01 -9.70 -7.46
CA GLU A 123 -6.97 -8.27 -7.76
C GLU A 123 -5.61 -7.70 -7.31
N ASN A 124 -4.98 -6.93 -8.19
CA ASN A 124 -3.79 -6.16 -7.88
C ASN A 124 -4.17 -4.68 -7.84
N GLN A 125 -3.70 -4.00 -6.80
CA GLN A 125 -3.97 -2.58 -6.55
C GLN A 125 -2.67 -1.82 -6.58
N THR A 126 -2.67 -0.66 -7.21
CA THR A 126 -1.51 0.22 -7.32
C THR A 126 -1.93 1.65 -7.01
N ALA A 127 -1.21 2.29 -6.10
CA ALA A 127 -1.39 3.70 -5.78
C ALA A 127 -0.05 4.43 -5.92
N VAL A 128 -0.02 5.50 -6.71
CA VAL A 128 1.11 6.42 -6.82
C VAL A 128 0.75 7.71 -6.10
N LEU A 129 1.54 8.07 -5.11
CA LEU A 129 1.36 9.26 -4.29
C LEU A 129 2.49 10.25 -4.55
N LEU A 130 2.17 11.53 -4.64
CA LEU A 130 3.11 12.62 -4.50
C LEU A 130 3.26 12.91 -3.01
N GLN A 131 4.46 12.76 -2.46
CA GLN A 131 4.71 12.94 -1.03
C GLN A 131 5.65 14.11 -0.76
N VAL A 132 5.38 14.82 0.33
CA VAL A 132 6.23 15.88 0.85
C VAL A 132 6.71 15.44 2.23
N PRO A 133 7.99 15.02 2.38
CA PRO A 133 8.57 14.67 3.67
C PRO A 133 9.01 15.91 4.46
N LEU A 134 8.95 15.79 5.78
CA LEU A 134 9.59 16.68 6.73
C LEU A 134 10.29 15.83 7.80
N MET A 135 11.63 15.75 7.74
CA MET A 135 12.42 14.77 8.47
C MET A 135 13.50 15.47 9.32
N ILE A 136 13.63 15.09 10.57
CA ILE A 136 14.78 15.44 11.40
C ILE A 136 15.83 14.34 11.20
N GLN A 137 17.04 14.74 10.82
CA GLN A 137 18.16 13.83 10.59
C GLN A 137 19.25 14.04 11.63
N PHE A 138 19.66 12.95 12.27
CA PHE A 138 20.83 12.87 13.12
C PHE A 138 21.93 12.10 12.41
N GLN A 139 23.18 12.55 12.52
CA GLN A 139 24.36 11.86 11.98
C GLN A 139 25.52 11.85 12.95
N THR A 140 26.30 10.78 12.92
CA THR A 140 27.45 10.58 13.82
C THR A 140 28.65 10.03 13.06
N GLY A 141 29.83 10.15 13.67
CA GLY A 141 31.07 9.65 13.13
C GLY A 141 31.87 10.70 12.35
N VAL A 142 33.15 10.38 12.10
CA VAL A 142 34.10 11.24 11.37
C VAL A 142 34.51 10.59 10.06
N LYS A 143 34.77 9.30 10.05
CA LYS A 143 35.26 8.55 8.88
C LYS A 143 34.17 7.63 8.31
N HIS A 144 33.43 6.95 9.17
CA HIS A 144 32.25 6.19 8.84
C HIS A 144 31.09 6.84 9.58
N GLN A 145 30.19 7.45 8.84
CA GLN A 145 29.07 8.17 9.42
C GLN A 145 27.83 7.29 9.34
N PHE A 146 27.16 7.14 10.48
CA PHE A 146 25.83 6.58 10.56
C PHE A 146 24.84 7.75 10.64
N TYR A 147 23.70 7.58 10.04
CA TYR A 147 22.60 8.52 10.17
C TYR A 147 21.31 7.82 10.57
N ALA A 148 20.46 8.56 11.22
CA ALA A 148 19.09 8.21 11.48
C ALA A 148 18.23 9.44 11.17
N ALA A 149 17.09 9.23 10.54
CA ALA A 149 16.14 10.29 10.29
C ALA A 149 14.74 9.82 10.68
N ALA A 150 13.95 10.72 11.26
CA ALA A 150 12.56 10.47 11.60
C ALA A 150 11.72 11.73 11.36
N GLY A 151 10.45 11.53 11.01
CA GLY A 151 9.56 12.65 10.75
C GLY A 151 8.22 12.21 10.20
N GLY A 152 7.57 13.10 9.49
CA GLY A 152 6.28 12.87 8.85
C GLY A 152 6.33 13.12 7.35
N LYS A 153 5.34 12.57 6.64
CA LYS A 153 5.10 12.87 5.24
C LYS A 153 3.61 13.12 5.02
N VAL A 154 3.33 13.97 4.05
CA VAL A 154 1.97 14.17 3.52
C VAL A 154 1.96 13.63 2.10
N GLY A 155 1.02 12.75 1.77
CA GLY A 155 0.90 12.11 0.46
C GLY A 155 -0.42 12.43 -0.21
N LEU A 156 -0.35 12.92 -1.45
CA LEU A 156 -1.50 13.17 -2.31
C LEU A 156 -1.59 12.05 -3.34
N PRO A 157 -2.70 11.27 -3.40
CA PRO A 157 -2.90 10.28 -4.44
C PRO A 157 -2.99 10.94 -5.81
N LEU A 158 -2.15 10.49 -6.75
CA LEU A 158 -2.17 10.96 -8.14
C LEU A 158 -2.80 9.94 -9.08
N ILE A 159 -2.42 8.68 -8.91
CA ILE A 159 -2.89 7.58 -9.74
C ILE A 159 -3.22 6.43 -8.81
N VAL A 160 -4.46 5.96 -8.83
CA VAL A 160 -4.87 4.78 -8.07
C VAL A 160 -5.67 3.89 -9.00
N LYS A 161 -5.22 2.65 -9.16
CA LYS A 161 -5.80 1.69 -10.10
C LYS A 161 -5.91 0.31 -9.50
N TYR A 162 -6.90 -0.42 -9.98
CA TYR A 162 -6.96 -1.86 -9.76
C TYR A 162 -6.97 -2.61 -11.09
N ASN A 163 -6.51 -3.84 -11.04
CA ASN A 163 -6.57 -4.79 -12.13
C ASN A 163 -6.86 -6.17 -11.55
N SER A 164 -8.02 -6.71 -11.88
CA SER A 164 -8.39 -8.07 -11.51
C SER A 164 -8.01 -9.04 -12.62
N SER A 165 -7.55 -10.21 -12.21
CA SER A 165 -7.25 -11.31 -13.13
C SER A 165 -8.50 -12.16 -13.36
N ARG A 166 -8.35 -13.12 -14.25
CA ARG A 166 -9.41 -14.11 -14.55
C ARG A 166 -9.83 -14.84 -13.28
N ALA A 167 -11.14 -15.02 -13.12
CA ALA A 167 -11.76 -15.84 -12.10
C ALA A 167 -12.80 -16.77 -12.72
N THR A 168 -13.12 -17.83 -12.03
CA THR A 168 -14.28 -18.67 -12.38
C THR A 168 -15.44 -18.22 -11.50
N ILE A 169 -16.46 -17.65 -12.14
CA ILE A 169 -17.66 -17.15 -11.46
C ILE A 169 -18.85 -17.96 -11.94
N GLN A 170 -19.60 -18.50 -10.99
CA GLN A 170 -20.82 -19.25 -11.24
C GLN A 170 -21.97 -18.52 -10.57
N ASN A 171 -22.89 -18.00 -11.39
CA ASN A 171 -24.05 -17.27 -10.95
C ASN A 171 -25.32 -18.12 -11.08
N SER A 172 -26.27 -17.88 -10.18
CA SER A 172 -27.61 -18.47 -10.23
C SER A 172 -28.63 -17.48 -9.63
N GLY A 173 -29.89 -17.70 -9.94
CA GLY A 173 -31.00 -16.96 -9.35
C GLY A 173 -31.98 -17.93 -8.68
N TYR A 174 -32.20 -17.75 -7.39
CA TYR A 174 -33.18 -18.51 -6.63
C TYR A 174 -34.46 -17.72 -6.44
N TYR A 175 -35.57 -18.25 -6.94
CA TYR A 175 -36.91 -17.67 -6.85
C TYR A 175 -37.66 -18.35 -5.70
N GLU A 176 -37.87 -17.61 -4.62
CA GLU A 176 -38.54 -18.13 -3.40
C GLU A 176 -39.99 -18.59 -3.67
N GLU A 177 -40.70 -17.89 -4.59
CA GLU A 177 -42.08 -18.20 -4.91
C GLU A 177 -42.23 -19.53 -5.68
N GLU A 178 -41.21 -19.90 -6.47
CA GLU A 178 -41.18 -21.10 -7.26
C GLU A 178 -40.43 -22.26 -6.58
N ASP A 179 -39.72 -21.94 -5.47
CA ASP A 179 -38.75 -22.85 -4.81
C ASP A 179 -37.75 -23.46 -5.80
N TYR A 180 -37.28 -22.64 -6.76
CA TYR A 180 -36.44 -23.11 -7.85
C TYR A 180 -35.21 -22.23 -8.08
N GLU A 181 -34.07 -22.85 -8.40
CA GLU A 181 -32.81 -22.18 -8.70
C GLU A 181 -32.46 -22.31 -10.20
N TYR A 182 -32.41 -21.16 -10.86
CA TYR A 182 -32.03 -21.08 -12.29
C TYR A 182 -30.52 -20.89 -12.40
N THR A 183 -29.88 -21.82 -13.16
CA THR A 183 -28.41 -21.83 -13.35
C THR A 183 -28.02 -21.68 -14.83
N THR A 184 -28.97 -21.29 -15.71
CA THR A 184 -28.72 -21.20 -17.13
C THR A 184 -27.78 -20.06 -17.49
N GLN A 185 -26.84 -20.30 -18.40
CA GLN A 185 -25.86 -19.31 -18.87
C GLN A 185 -26.50 -18.05 -19.46
N THR A 186 -27.61 -18.22 -20.15
CA THR A 186 -28.35 -17.12 -20.82
C THR A 186 -29.03 -16.19 -19.82
N PHE A 187 -29.31 -16.66 -18.64
CA PHE A 187 -30.04 -15.90 -17.64
C PHE A 187 -29.11 -15.28 -16.58
N MET A 188 -28.12 -16.04 -16.05
CA MET A 188 -27.31 -15.61 -14.93
C MET A 188 -25.82 -15.44 -15.24
N GLY A 189 -25.39 -15.89 -16.39
CA GLY A 189 -23.98 -15.93 -16.73
C GLY A 189 -23.20 -16.97 -15.92
N PHE A 190 -22.46 -17.77 -16.63
CA PHE A 190 -21.63 -18.82 -16.07
C PHE A 190 -20.33 -18.87 -16.85
N GLY A 191 -19.20 -18.96 -16.16
CA GLY A 191 -17.94 -19.19 -16.83
C GLY A 191 -16.78 -18.41 -16.27
N LYS A 192 -15.77 -18.21 -17.11
CA LYS A 192 -14.55 -17.51 -16.77
C LYS A 192 -14.73 -16.00 -16.91
N PHE A 193 -14.60 -15.28 -15.81
CA PHE A 193 -14.48 -13.84 -15.82
C PHE A 193 -13.15 -13.40 -16.43
N ARG A 194 -13.18 -12.46 -17.37
CA ARG A 194 -11.98 -12.03 -18.12
C ARG A 194 -11.07 -11.08 -17.35
N GLY A 195 -11.50 -10.61 -16.21
CA GLY A 195 -10.84 -9.57 -15.45
C GLY A 195 -11.36 -8.17 -15.80
N SER A 196 -11.23 -7.26 -14.90
CA SER A 196 -11.55 -5.84 -15.05
C SER A 196 -10.42 -4.98 -14.53
N SER A 197 -10.38 -3.73 -14.98
CA SER A 197 -9.48 -2.72 -14.47
C SER A 197 -10.21 -1.40 -14.39
N GLY A 198 -9.80 -0.55 -13.47
CA GLY A 198 -10.40 0.76 -13.33
C GLY A 198 -9.59 1.65 -12.43
N ASP A 199 -10.01 2.92 -12.39
CA ASP A 199 -9.46 3.90 -11.47
C ASP A 199 -10.18 3.81 -10.12
N LEU A 200 -9.42 4.04 -9.06
CA LEU A 200 -9.90 4.11 -7.69
C LEU A 200 -9.65 5.50 -7.14
N SER A 201 -10.39 5.86 -6.10
CA SER A 201 -10.20 7.12 -5.41
C SER A 201 -9.75 6.87 -3.97
N LEU A 202 -8.65 7.52 -3.57
CA LEU A 202 -8.15 7.49 -2.21
C LEU A 202 -8.04 8.92 -1.67
N LYS A 203 -8.13 9.06 -0.33
CA LYS A 203 -7.90 10.31 0.36
C LYS A 203 -6.43 10.59 0.56
N MET A 204 -6.11 11.82 0.95
CA MET A 204 -4.77 12.23 1.38
C MET A 204 -4.26 11.32 2.51
N ALA A 205 -3.00 10.93 2.42
CA ALA A 205 -2.32 10.10 3.40
C ALA A 205 -1.35 10.91 4.26
N PHE A 206 -1.35 10.63 5.55
CA PHE A 206 -0.35 11.14 6.50
C PHE A 206 0.51 9.97 6.97
N PHE A 207 1.81 10.17 7.04
CA PHE A 207 2.75 9.12 7.41
C PHE A 207 3.63 9.55 8.56
N ILE A 208 4.01 8.57 9.37
CA ILE A 208 5.26 8.62 10.15
C ILE A 208 6.32 7.85 9.39
N SER A 209 7.52 8.43 9.33
CA SER A 209 8.64 7.87 8.58
C SER A 209 9.87 7.77 9.45
N ALA A 210 10.63 6.70 9.29
CA ALA A 210 11.93 6.52 9.87
C ALA A 210 12.91 5.94 8.86
N GLU A 211 14.18 6.36 8.97
CA GLU A 211 15.25 5.91 8.11
C GLU A 211 16.54 5.77 8.92
N VAL A 212 17.32 4.73 8.68
CA VAL A 212 18.61 4.51 9.34
C VAL A 212 19.58 3.90 8.34
N GLY A 213 20.82 4.36 8.36
CA GLY A 213 21.83 3.86 7.41
C GLY A 213 23.22 4.45 7.60
N ALA A 214 24.03 4.26 6.57
CA ALA A 214 25.39 4.75 6.48
C ALA A 214 25.50 5.92 5.51
N LYS A 215 26.35 6.88 5.85
CA LYS A 215 26.74 8.02 5.03
C LYS A 215 28.19 7.81 4.60
N LEU A 216 28.41 7.69 3.30
CA LEU A 216 29.71 7.48 2.67
C LEU A 216 30.13 8.78 1.98
N ILE A 217 31.20 9.40 2.45
CA ILE A 217 31.78 10.58 1.82
C ILE A 217 32.63 10.10 0.64
N MET A 218 32.27 10.49 -0.56
CA MET A 218 32.98 10.16 -1.80
C MET A 218 34.04 11.24 -2.10
N ARG A 219 34.91 10.95 -3.05
CA ARG A 219 35.81 11.97 -3.61
C ARG A 219 34.96 13.00 -4.36
N ASP A 220 35.48 14.19 -4.55
CA ASP A 220 34.87 15.29 -5.32
C ASP A 220 33.62 15.94 -4.68
N GLY A 221 33.44 15.78 -3.38
CA GLY A 221 32.43 16.50 -2.63
C GLY A 221 31.03 15.88 -2.62
N TYR A 222 30.83 14.77 -3.31
CA TYR A 222 29.57 14.00 -3.27
C TYR A 222 29.48 13.15 -1.99
N THR A 223 28.26 12.92 -1.57
CA THR A 223 28.03 12.01 -0.44
C THR A 223 26.91 11.03 -0.80
N LEU A 224 27.18 9.75 -0.54
CA LEU A 224 26.22 8.66 -0.75
C LEU A 224 25.65 8.23 0.61
N TYR A 225 24.34 8.20 0.73
CA TYR A 225 23.64 7.61 1.85
C TYR A 225 22.98 6.31 1.40
N VAL A 226 23.14 5.27 2.17
CA VAL A 226 22.48 3.97 1.95
C VAL A 226 21.85 3.54 3.27
N GLY A 227 20.55 3.31 3.26
CA GLY A 227 19.82 2.99 4.49
C GLY A 227 18.55 2.21 4.27
N ALA A 228 18.04 1.66 5.35
CA ALA A 228 16.70 1.10 5.42
C ALA A 228 15.71 2.17 5.81
N TYR A 229 14.49 2.09 5.28
CA TYR A 229 13.41 3.01 5.61
C TYR A 229 12.12 2.26 5.94
N VAL A 230 11.24 2.92 6.67
CA VAL A 230 9.85 2.54 6.90
C VAL A 230 8.96 3.77 6.85
N ASP A 231 7.86 3.65 6.10
CA ASP A 231 6.79 4.65 6.01
C ASP A 231 5.49 3.99 6.46
N TYR A 232 4.88 4.49 7.51
CA TYR A 232 3.63 3.97 8.07
C TYR A 232 2.53 5.02 8.01
N GLY A 233 1.43 4.70 7.32
CA GLY A 233 0.25 5.56 7.22
C GLY A 233 -0.48 5.66 8.54
N LEU A 234 -0.87 6.87 8.91
CA LEU A 234 -1.51 7.18 10.19
C LEU A 234 -3.04 7.23 10.10
N ASN A 235 -3.56 7.58 8.94
CA ASN A 235 -5.00 7.77 8.71
C ASN A 235 -5.58 6.73 7.77
N ASP A 236 -6.89 6.65 7.78
CA ASP A 236 -7.66 5.93 6.78
C ASP A 236 -7.72 6.74 5.49
N ILE A 237 -7.23 6.15 4.40
CA ILE A 237 -7.25 6.76 3.07
C ILE A 237 -8.38 6.22 2.19
N ALA A 238 -9.25 5.34 2.71
CA ALA A 238 -10.42 4.89 1.97
C ALA A 238 -11.31 6.07 1.60
N ASN A 239 -11.68 6.15 0.34
CA ASN A 239 -12.69 7.08 -0.11
C ASN A 239 -13.99 6.28 -0.28
N SER A 240 -15.00 6.59 0.54
CA SER A 240 -16.32 5.99 0.39
C SER A 240 -16.96 6.62 -0.85
N PRO A 241 -17.32 5.85 -1.88
CA PRO A 241 -18.08 6.39 -3.00
C PRO A 241 -19.42 6.92 -2.49
N SER A 242 -19.92 7.98 -3.13
CA SER A 242 -21.23 8.58 -2.81
C SER A 242 -22.37 7.57 -2.97
N GLU A 243 -22.21 6.61 -3.87
CA GLU A 243 -23.09 5.46 -4.05
C GLU A 243 -22.28 4.17 -3.84
N PRO A 244 -22.70 3.33 -2.85
CA PRO A 244 -22.02 2.05 -2.61
C PRO A 244 -22.18 1.12 -3.82
N LYS A 245 -21.06 0.71 -4.40
CA LYS A 245 -21.07 -0.27 -5.49
C LYS A 245 -21.11 -1.68 -4.91
N GLN A 246 -21.95 -2.54 -5.49
CA GLN A 246 -21.88 -3.96 -5.19
C GLN A 246 -20.61 -4.55 -5.81
N PHE A 247 -19.99 -5.52 -5.15
CA PHE A 247 -18.82 -6.22 -5.70
C PHE A 247 -19.17 -6.90 -7.04
N LEU A 248 -20.32 -7.56 -7.09
CA LEU A 248 -20.93 -8.08 -8.31
C LEU A 248 -22.17 -7.25 -8.62
N GLU A 249 -22.15 -6.56 -9.75
CA GLU A 249 -23.30 -5.83 -10.28
C GLU A 249 -24.06 -6.71 -11.25
N TYR A 250 -25.29 -7.04 -10.89
CA TYR A 250 -26.23 -7.73 -11.77
C TYR A 250 -26.83 -6.76 -12.76
N ASN A 251 -26.77 -7.12 -14.06
CA ASN A 251 -27.40 -6.35 -15.12
C ASN A 251 -28.77 -6.92 -15.47
N LYS A 252 -29.83 -6.28 -15.05
CA LYS A 252 -31.22 -6.68 -15.26
C LYS A 252 -31.60 -6.90 -16.72
N LYS A 253 -31.05 -6.07 -17.64
CA LYS A 253 -31.33 -6.15 -19.09
C LYS A 253 -30.51 -7.22 -19.79
N HIS A 254 -29.31 -7.49 -19.27
CA HIS A 254 -28.35 -8.45 -19.82
C HIS A 254 -27.74 -9.27 -18.68
N PRO A 255 -28.45 -10.28 -18.16
CA PRO A 255 -28.03 -11.04 -16.97
C PRO A 255 -26.67 -11.74 -17.11
N SER A 256 -26.25 -12.03 -18.33
CA SER A 256 -24.93 -12.61 -18.63
C SER A 256 -23.78 -11.60 -18.61
N ASP A 257 -24.09 -10.30 -18.59
CA ASP A 257 -23.12 -9.20 -18.60
C ASP A 257 -23.04 -8.55 -17.20
N PHE A 258 -22.52 -9.28 -16.24
CA PHE A 258 -22.26 -8.78 -14.89
C PHE A 258 -20.90 -8.11 -14.80
N ARG A 259 -20.76 -7.20 -13.86
CA ARG A 259 -19.50 -6.48 -13.58
C ARG A 259 -18.95 -6.85 -12.22
N VAL A 260 -17.63 -6.89 -12.14
CA VAL A 260 -16.89 -7.08 -10.89
C VAL A 260 -16.14 -5.80 -10.58
N ASN A 261 -16.48 -5.19 -9.45
CA ASN A 261 -15.84 -3.96 -8.96
C ASN A 261 -14.67 -4.28 -8.03
N SER A 262 -13.80 -3.29 -7.80
CA SER A 262 -12.69 -3.46 -6.84
C SER A 262 -13.20 -3.69 -5.42
N VAL A 263 -12.52 -4.58 -4.70
CA VAL A 263 -12.81 -4.83 -3.27
C VAL A 263 -12.59 -3.60 -2.40
N LEU A 264 -11.79 -2.61 -2.85
CA LEU A 264 -11.51 -1.40 -2.09
C LEU A 264 -12.70 -0.41 -2.04
N GLU A 265 -13.61 -0.47 -3.03
CA GLU A 265 -14.76 0.43 -3.15
C GLU A 265 -16.10 -0.30 -3.06
N SER A 266 -16.06 -1.62 -2.88
CA SER A 266 -17.25 -2.44 -2.99
C SER A 266 -17.84 -2.80 -1.64
N GLN A 267 -19.13 -3.06 -1.69
CA GLN A 267 -19.91 -3.70 -0.65
C GLN A 267 -20.40 -5.07 -1.14
N TYR A 268 -20.67 -5.94 -0.20
CA TYR A 268 -21.38 -7.19 -0.45
C TYR A 268 -22.57 -7.28 0.48
N SER A 269 -23.61 -7.95 0.04
CA SER A 269 -24.78 -8.19 0.87
C SER A 269 -24.70 -9.61 1.45
N GLN A 270 -24.88 -9.70 2.75
CA GLN A 270 -24.97 -10.96 3.48
C GLN A 270 -26.14 -10.89 4.44
N ASN A 271 -27.08 -11.84 4.34
CA ASN A 271 -28.28 -11.89 5.15
C ASN A 271 -29.10 -10.59 5.15
N GLY A 272 -29.18 -9.92 3.99
CA GLY A 272 -29.94 -8.67 3.81
C GLY A 272 -29.25 -7.40 4.31
N ALA A 273 -28.06 -7.49 4.91
CA ALA A 273 -27.25 -6.34 5.33
C ALA A 273 -26.11 -6.08 4.37
N SER A 274 -25.94 -4.84 3.91
CA SER A 274 -24.79 -4.41 3.12
C SER A 274 -23.59 -4.18 4.03
N GLN A 275 -22.46 -4.81 3.71
CA GLN A 275 -21.20 -4.67 4.41
C GLN A 275 -20.08 -4.30 3.45
N SER A 276 -19.20 -3.40 3.85
CA SER A 276 -18.00 -3.09 3.07
C SER A 276 -17.06 -4.29 3.03
N PHE A 277 -16.49 -4.57 1.85
CA PHE A 277 -15.48 -5.61 1.69
C PHE A 277 -14.23 -5.32 2.50
N THR A 278 -13.84 -4.06 2.52
CA THR A 278 -12.64 -3.60 3.20
C THR A 278 -12.99 -2.66 4.36
N SER A 279 -12.19 -2.77 5.39
CA SER A 279 -12.17 -1.78 6.47
C SER A 279 -11.23 -0.62 6.11
N LYS A 280 -10.75 0.07 7.12
CA LYS A 280 -9.72 1.12 7.03
C LYS A 280 -8.55 0.72 6.11
N ILE A 281 -8.22 1.57 5.13
CA ILE A 281 -7.07 1.41 4.25
C ILE A 281 -5.91 2.27 4.77
N THR A 282 -4.76 1.63 5.02
CA THR A 282 -3.57 2.29 5.55
C THR A 282 -2.33 1.92 4.73
N PRO A 283 -1.62 2.87 4.11
CA PRO A 283 -0.42 2.56 3.33
C PRO A 283 0.76 2.23 4.24
N LEU A 284 1.57 1.26 3.83
CA LEU A 284 2.81 0.86 4.48
C LEU A 284 3.88 0.59 3.43
N ALA A 285 5.10 1.09 3.65
CA ALA A 285 6.26 0.72 2.86
C ALA A 285 7.49 0.52 3.75
N SER A 286 8.37 -0.38 3.35
CA SER A 286 9.67 -0.58 3.96
C SER A 286 10.65 -1.12 2.94
N GLY A 287 11.91 -0.70 3.03
CA GLY A 287 12.89 -1.15 2.04
C GLY A 287 14.24 -0.47 2.22
N ILE A 288 14.97 -0.43 1.11
CA ILE A 288 16.28 0.21 1.04
C ILE A 288 16.15 1.52 0.25
N LYS A 289 16.77 2.58 0.75
CA LYS A 289 16.84 3.89 0.12
C LYS A 289 18.30 4.27 -0.10
N VAL A 290 18.58 4.81 -1.28
CA VAL A 290 19.89 5.37 -1.66
C VAL A 290 19.69 6.84 -1.95
N ARG A 291 20.54 7.70 -1.37
CA ARG A 291 20.54 9.15 -1.59
C ARG A 291 21.92 9.61 -2.05
N LEU A 292 21.98 10.36 -3.11
CA LEU A 292 23.16 11.08 -3.58
C LEU A 292 23.01 12.55 -3.25
N THR A 293 24.01 13.15 -2.59
CA THR A 293 23.98 14.58 -2.21
C THR A 293 25.14 15.32 -2.82
N PHE A 294 24.85 16.59 -3.15
CA PHE A 294 25.76 17.54 -3.81
C PHE A 294 26.12 18.72 -2.92
#